data_232e01f1015dc8786ea11dfcf69b7837
#
_entry.id   232e01f1015dc8786ea11dfcf69b7837
#
_cell.length_a   1.000
_cell.length_b   1.000
_cell.length_c   1.000
_cell.angle_alpha   90.00
_cell.angle_beta   90.00
_cell.angle_gamma   90.00
#
_symmetry.space_group_name_H-M   'P 1'
#
loop_
_entity.id
_entity.type
_entity.pdbx_description
1 polymer ?
#
loop_
_entity_poly.entity_id
_entity_poly.type
_entity_poly.pdbx_seq_one_letter_code
_entity_poly.pdbx_strand_id
1 'polypeptide(L)'
;MKMSGGPASVNFKILLLIIALAIAGGTLFYTQNLVKKLQERERNIVELYAKGISYLASSDSEVPGADYTFLFENIIKPIDFPMIITDKDDIVNPDNKPDFKNVTIDSTLSKEEIKSFLQNFVKEMDQLHPPINVTYADTIILSRIHYGDSALIKQLKFYPYLQIIIAALFIIIGYIGFSQI
;
A
#
# COMPACT_ATOMS: atom_id res chain seq x y z
N MET A 1 -37.02 42.69 -9.81
CA MET A 1 -37.85 41.47 -9.67
C MET A 1 -37.20 40.61 -8.57
N LYS A 2 -37.71 40.69 -7.31
CA LYS A 2 -37.22 39.88 -6.20
C LYS A 2 -37.77 38.46 -6.37
N MET A 3 -36.92 37.51 -6.77
CA MET A 3 -37.29 36.10 -6.66
C MET A 3 -37.20 35.71 -5.19
N SER A 4 -38.37 35.72 -4.54
CA SER A 4 -38.56 35.22 -3.17
C SER A 4 -38.17 33.72 -3.16
N GLY A 5 -37.07 33.39 -2.45
CA GLY A 5 -36.70 32.01 -2.15
C GLY A 5 -37.73 31.37 -1.21
N GLY A 6 -38.81 30.82 -1.78
CA GLY A 6 -39.84 30.10 -1.02
C GLY A 6 -39.32 28.82 -0.36
N PRO A 7 -40.09 28.18 0.57
CA PRO A 7 -39.70 26.96 1.28
C PRO A 7 -39.31 25.80 0.35
N ALA A 8 -39.78 25.74 -0.86
CA ALA A 8 -39.38 24.79 -1.90
C ALA A 8 -37.89 24.91 -2.29
N SER A 9 -37.32 26.10 -2.27
CA SER A 9 -35.92 26.37 -2.59
C SER A 9 -34.98 25.84 -1.47
N VAL A 10 -35.40 25.92 -0.19
CA VAL A 10 -34.63 25.43 0.95
C VAL A 10 -34.62 23.92 0.95
N ASN A 11 -35.76 23.25 0.73
CA ASN A 11 -35.87 21.81 0.66
C ASN A 11 -35.02 21.22 -0.49
N PHE A 12 -34.98 21.90 -1.64
CA PHE A 12 -34.15 21.49 -2.77
C PHE A 12 -32.65 21.58 -2.45
N LYS A 13 -32.21 22.63 -1.73
CA LYS A 13 -30.81 22.79 -1.30
C LYS A 13 -30.39 21.70 -0.32
N ILE A 14 -31.26 21.38 0.64
CA ILE A 14 -31.04 20.29 1.60
C ILE A 14 -30.96 18.93 0.90
N LEU A 15 -31.83 18.68 -0.07
CA LEU A 15 -31.80 17.45 -0.87
C LEU A 15 -30.48 17.30 -1.63
N LEU A 16 -30.00 18.35 -2.29
CA LEU A 16 -28.71 18.34 -2.99
C LEU A 16 -27.53 18.08 -2.04
N LEU A 17 -27.57 18.67 -0.84
CA LEU A 17 -26.55 18.44 0.18
C LEU A 17 -26.53 16.97 0.64
N ILE A 18 -27.71 16.39 0.88
CA ILE A 18 -27.83 14.97 1.28
C ILE A 18 -27.31 14.05 0.17
N ILE A 19 -27.64 14.32 -1.09
CA ILE A 19 -27.14 13.55 -2.23
C ILE A 19 -25.61 13.66 -2.32
N ALA A 20 -25.04 14.87 -2.18
CA ALA A 20 -23.60 15.07 -2.22
C ALA A 20 -22.88 14.31 -1.09
N LEU A 21 -23.43 14.34 0.13
CA LEU A 21 -22.90 13.59 1.26
C LEU A 21 -23.03 12.07 1.07
N ALA A 22 -24.13 11.59 0.48
CA ALA A 22 -24.31 10.18 0.18
C ALA A 22 -23.30 9.68 -0.87
N ILE A 23 -23.07 10.47 -1.94
CA ILE A 23 -22.05 10.16 -2.95
C ILE A 23 -20.65 10.14 -2.33
N ALA A 24 -20.31 11.17 -1.53
CA ALA A 24 -19.02 11.25 -0.87
C ALA A 24 -18.79 10.06 0.09
N GLY A 25 -19.78 9.74 0.92
CA GLY A 25 -19.71 8.61 1.84
C GLY A 25 -19.62 7.25 1.12
N GLY A 26 -20.40 7.07 0.06
CA GLY A 26 -20.35 5.86 -0.78
C GLY A 26 -19.00 5.67 -1.45
N THR A 27 -18.41 6.74 -1.99
CA THR A 27 -17.08 6.70 -2.61
C THR A 27 -15.99 6.38 -1.60
N LEU A 28 -16.06 6.99 -0.40
CA LEU A 28 -15.14 6.69 0.71
C LEU A 28 -15.19 5.21 1.09
N PHE A 29 -16.38 4.67 1.31
CA PHE A 29 -16.58 3.27 1.67
C PHE A 29 -16.04 2.33 0.59
N TYR A 30 -16.35 2.61 -0.68
CA TYR A 30 -15.87 1.83 -1.81
C TYR A 30 -14.35 1.85 -1.91
N THR A 31 -13.73 3.02 -1.78
CA THR A 31 -12.27 3.17 -1.86
C THR A 31 -11.56 2.42 -0.72
N GLN A 32 -12.07 2.50 0.51
CA GLN A 32 -11.50 1.74 1.64
C GLN A 32 -11.58 0.22 1.42
N ASN A 33 -12.71 -0.27 0.89
CA ASN A 33 -12.87 -1.69 0.59
C ASN A 33 -11.91 -2.14 -0.53
N LEU A 34 -11.71 -1.30 -1.54
CA LEU A 34 -10.76 -1.57 -2.62
C LEU A 34 -9.32 -1.62 -2.09
N VAL A 35 -8.92 -0.67 -1.24
CA VAL A 35 -7.60 -0.66 -0.59
C VAL A 35 -7.37 -1.96 0.18
N LYS A 36 -8.31 -2.40 1.01
CA LYS A 36 -8.20 -3.67 1.75
C LYS A 36 -8.00 -4.87 0.83
N LYS A 37 -8.76 -4.98 -0.25
CA LYS A 37 -8.62 -6.06 -1.22
C LYS A 37 -7.25 -6.05 -1.92
N LEU A 38 -6.73 -4.87 -2.22
CA LEU A 38 -5.39 -4.75 -2.81
C LEU A 38 -4.30 -5.15 -1.82
N GLN A 39 -4.41 -4.73 -0.55
CA GLN A 39 -3.47 -5.12 0.50
C GLN A 39 -3.48 -6.65 0.74
N GLU A 40 -4.66 -7.28 0.75
CA GLU A 40 -4.78 -8.74 0.83
C GLU A 40 -4.12 -9.43 -0.37
N ARG A 41 -4.27 -8.88 -1.57
CA ARG A 41 -3.60 -9.41 -2.77
C ARG A 41 -2.08 -9.29 -2.66
N GLU A 42 -1.55 -8.13 -2.25
CA GLU A 42 -0.12 -7.93 -2.06
C GLU A 42 0.43 -8.91 -1.02
N ARG A 43 -0.25 -9.06 0.12
CA ARG A 43 0.09 -10.04 1.14
C ARG A 43 0.16 -11.47 0.58
N ASN A 44 -0.85 -11.89 -0.17
CA ASN A 44 -0.88 -13.23 -0.77
C ASN A 44 0.30 -13.46 -1.74
N ILE A 45 0.74 -12.43 -2.48
CA ILE A 45 1.92 -12.50 -3.34
C ILE A 45 3.18 -12.72 -2.49
N VAL A 46 3.35 -11.97 -1.39
CA VAL A 46 4.50 -12.12 -0.50
C VAL A 46 4.49 -13.49 0.20
N GLU A 47 3.32 -13.97 0.64
CA GLU A 47 3.17 -15.31 1.21
C GLU A 47 3.53 -16.42 0.21
N LEU A 48 3.12 -16.27 -1.05
CA LEU A 48 3.48 -17.20 -2.11
C LEU A 48 5.00 -17.21 -2.35
N TYR A 49 5.62 -16.03 -2.33
CA TYR A 49 7.06 -15.90 -2.45
C TYR A 49 7.79 -16.55 -1.27
N ALA A 50 7.35 -16.27 -0.03
CA ALA A 50 7.92 -16.87 1.18
C ALA A 50 7.82 -18.41 1.14
N LYS A 51 6.67 -18.95 0.76
CA LYS A 51 6.47 -20.41 0.59
C LYS A 51 7.35 -20.99 -0.50
N GLY A 52 7.53 -20.27 -1.61
CA GLY A 52 8.43 -20.70 -2.68
C GLY A 52 9.88 -20.82 -2.20
N ILE A 53 10.39 -19.82 -1.47
CA ILE A 53 11.75 -19.87 -0.89
C ILE A 53 11.84 -21.00 0.14
N SER A 54 10.84 -21.13 1.02
CA SER A 54 10.80 -22.22 2.03
C SER A 54 10.84 -23.59 1.38
N TYR A 55 10.10 -23.79 0.30
CA TYR A 55 10.11 -25.04 -0.47
C TYR A 55 11.50 -25.33 -1.05
N LEU A 56 12.13 -24.35 -1.69
CA LEU A 56 13.46 -24.50 -2.27
C LEU A 56 14.52 -24.78 -1.19
N ALA A 57 14.42 -24.13 -0.03
CA ALA A 57 15.33 -24.36 1.10
C ALA A 57 15.18 -25.76 1.72
N SER A 58 13.96 -26.32 1.67
CA SER A 58 13.63 -27.63 2.25
C SER A 58 13.84 -28.81 1.29
N SER A 59 13.96 -28.51 -0.02
CA SER A 59 14.12 -29.57 -1.02
C SER A 59 15.58 -29.99 -1.09
N ASP A 60 15.89 -31.25 -0.73
CA ASP A 60 17.18 -31.93 -1.02
C ASP A 60 17.34 -32.20 -2.54
N SER A 61 16.55 -31.56 -3.37
CA SER A 61 16.47 -31.85 -4.79
C SER A 61 17.68 -31.31 -5.54
N GLU A 62 18.47 -32.25 -6.08
CA GLU A 62 19.53 -32.07 -7.07
C GLU A 62 19.04 -31.50 -8.42
N VAL A 63 17.92 -30.76 -8.46
CA VAL A 63 17.43 -30.16 -9.71
C VAL A 63 18.05 -28.77 -9.88
N PRO A 64 19.12 -28.64 -10.68
CA PRO A 64 19.82 -27.36 -10.82
C PRO A 64 18.98 -26.35 -11.59
N GLY A 65 18.64 -25.25 -10.98
CA GLY A 65 18.35 -23.99 -11.67
C GLY A 65 16.92 -23.71 -12.13
N ALA A 66 16.08 -24.70 -12.39
CA ALA A 66 14.76 -24.48 -13.01
C ALA A 66 13.76 -23.77 -12.07
N ASP A 67 13.76 -24.13 -10.80
CA ASP A 67 12.76 -23.62 -9.84
C ASP A 67 13.04 -22.18 -9.41
N TYR A 68 14.31 -21.79 -9.28
CA TYR A 68 14.67 -20.40 -8.99
C TYR A 68 14.30 -19.44 -10.11
N THR A 69 14.49 -19.84 -11.36
CA THR A 69 14.11 -19.04 -12.52
C THR A 69 12.60 -18.82 -12.57
N PHE A 70 11.82 -19.87 -12.29
CA PHE A 70 10.36 -19.76 -12.23
C PHE A 70 9.91 -18.78 -11.17
N LEU A 71 10.42 -18.87 -9.94
CA LEU A 71 10.10 -17.95 -8.86
C LEU A 71 10.49 -16.51 -9.22
N PHE A 72 11.69 -16.31 -9.76
CA PHE A 72 12.17 -15.00 -10.14
C PHE A 72 11.29 -14.35 -11.21
N GLU A 73 11.05 -15.04 -12.32
CA GLU A 73 10.32 -14.49 -13.47
C GLU A 73 8.82 -14.30 -13.18
N ASN A 74 8.19 -15.21 -12.43
CA ASN A 74 6.73 -15.23 -12.30
C ASN A 74 6.23 -14.65 -10.97
N ILE A 75 7.05 -14.58 -9.94
CA ILE A 75 6.65 -14.06 -8.63
C ILE A 75 7.41 -12.79 -8.29
N ILE A 76 8.75 -12.81 -8.30
CA ILE A 76 9.55 -11.67 -7.85
C ILE A 76 9.47 -10.50 -8.84
N LYS A 77 9.67 -10.77 -10.12
CA LYS A 77 9.73 -9.74 -11.16
C LYS A 77 8.45 -8.90 -11.26
N PRO A 78 7.24 -9.46 -11.16
CA PRO A 78 6.00 -8.71 -11.19
C PRO A 78 5.69 -7.87 -9.94
N ILE A 79 6.41 -8.06 -8.83
CA ILE A 79 6.18 -7.26 -7.61
C ILE A 79 6.48 -5.79 -7.90
N ASP A 80 5.49 -4.92 -7.70
CA ASP A 80 5.54 -3.48 -7.94
C ASP A 80 5.54 -2.63 -6.66
N PHE A 81 5.53 -3.27 -5.50
CA PHE A 81 5.60 -2.63 -4.18
C PHE A 81 6.98 -2.82 -3.53
N PRO A 82 7.37 -1.96 -2.56
CA PRO A 82 8.64 -2.07 -1.88
C PRO A 82 8.69 -3.31 -0.99
N MET A 83 9.81 -4.03 -1.02
CA MET A 83 10.04 -5.24 -0.27
C MET A 83 11.50 -5.30 0.20
N ILE A 84 11.74 -5.75 1.43
CA ILE A 84 13.05 -5.99 2.02
C ILE A 84 13.04 -7.35 2.71
N ILE A 85 14.08 -8.12 2.48
CA ILE A 85 14.31 -9.39 3.17
C ILE A 85 15.38 -9.16 4.24
N THR A 86 15.09 -9.57 5.45
CA THR A 86 16.03 -9.54 6.58
C THR A 86 16.39 -10.94 7.03
N ASP A 87 17.36 -11.05 7.91
CA ASP A 87 17.57 -12.28 8.66
C ASP A 87 16.44 -12.52 9.68
N LYS A 88 16.56 -13.60 10.47
CA LYS A 88 15.59 -13.96 11.51
C LYS A 88 15.48 -12.91 12.65
N ASP A 89 16.46 -12.04 12.79
CA ASP A 89 16.56 -11.01 13.84
C ASP A 89 16.23 -9.59 13.29
N ASP A 90 15.61 -9.52 12.13
CA ASP A 90 15.22 -8.29 11.41
C ASP A 90 16.42 -7.40 11.01
N ILE A 91 17.60 -7.99 10.83
CA ILE A 91 18.80 -7.25 10.43
C ILE A 91 18.92 -7.24 8.91
N VAL A 92 19.07 -6.04 8.34
CA VAL A 92 19.27 -5.84 6.90
C VAL A 92 20.75 -6.01 6.54
N ASN A 93 21.02 -6.75 5.46
CA ASN A 93 22.34 -6.83 4.86
C ASN A 93 22.40 -5.95 3.59
N PRO A 94 23.09 -4.78 3.64
CA PRO A 94 23.13 -3.86 2.51
C PRO A 94 24.01 -4.32 1.33
N ASP A 95 24.88 -5.32 1.55
CA ASP A 95 25.79 -5.85 0.53
C ASP A 95 25.08 -6.82 -0.43
N ASN A 96 23.91 -7.30 -0.07
CA ASN A 96 23.16 -8.30 -0.83
C ASN A 96 21.98 -7.62 -1.59
N LYS A 97 22.19 -7.27 -2.87
CA LYS A 97 21.18 -6.61 -3.72
C LYS A 97 19.85 -7.39 -3.89
N PRO A 98 19.81 -8.74 -3.83
CA PRO A 98 18.55 -9.48 -3.86
C PRO A 98 17.66 -9.27 -2.64
N ASP A 99 18.19 -8.74 -1.53
CA ASP A 99 17.48 -8.60 -0.27
C ASP A 99 16.50 -7.44 -0.23
N PHE A 100 16.46 -6.60 -1.28
CA PHE A 100 15.44 -5.55 -1.38
C PHE A 100 15.00 -5.30 -2.83
N LYS A 101 13.75 -4.91 -2.99
CA LYS A 101 13.13 -4.58 -4.28
C LYS A 101 12.25 -3.34 -4.18
N ASN A 102 12.24 -2.54 -5.26
CA ASN A 102 11.45 -1.31 -5.38
C ASN A 102 11.70 -0.31 -4.22
N VAL A 103 12.91 -0.33 -3.67
CA VAL A 103 13.39 0.64 -2.68
C VAL A 103 14.41 1.54 -3.37
N THR A 104 14.13 2.84 -3.40
CA THR A 104 15.05 3.83 -3.97
C THR A 104 16.08 4.20 -2.91
N ILE A 105 17.36 3.89 -3.20
CA ILE A 105 18.49 4.24 -2.35
C ILE A 105 19.29 5.32 -3.05
N ASP A 106 19.65 6.38 -2.32
CA ASP A 106 20.59 7.39 -2.82
C ASP A 106 21.98 6.76 -2.92
N SER A 107 22.54 6.77 -4.14
CA SER A 107 23.84 6.19 -4.43
C SER A 107 25.03 6.96 -3.81
N THR A 108 24.78 8.13 -3.23
CA THR A 108 25.79 8.94 -2.54
C THR A 108 26.01 8.53 -1.09
N LEU A 109 25.12 7.71 -0.52
CA LEU A 109 25.17 7.27 0.87
C LEU A 109 26.28 6.24 1.09
N SER A 110 26.93 6.30 2.26
CA SER A 110 27.83 5.26 2.75
C SER A 110 27.07 3.95 3.07
N LYS A 111 27.78 2.83 3.20
CA LYS A 111 27.16 1.55 3.52
C LYS A 111 26.41 1.59 4.86
N GLU A 112 26.96 2.27 5.85
CA GLU A 112 26.36 2.43 7.18
C GLU A 112 25.07 3.25 7.12
N GLU A 113 25.06 4.31 6.31
CA GLU A 113 23.88 5.12 6.10
C GLU A 113 22.79 4.34 5.34
N ILE A 114 23.16 3.57 4.33
CA ILE A 114 22.24 2.68 3.61
C ILE A 114 21.64 1.65 4.57
N LYS A 115 22.46 1.03 5.43
CA LYS A 115 21.98 0.08 6.43
C LYS A 115 20.97 0.73 7.38
N SER A 116 21.29 1.91 7.89
CA SER A 116 20.42 2.66 8.78
C SER A 116 19.11 3.05 8.09
N PHE A 117 19.18 3.50 6.85
CA PHE A 117 18.03 3.83 6.03
C PHE A 117 17.11 2.62 5.84
N LEU A 118 17.66 1.49 5.38
CA LEU A 118 16.89 0.26 5.17
C LEU A 118 16.28 -0.27 6.49
N GLN A 119 17.02 -0.21 7.59
CA GLN A 119 16.53 -0.64 8.90
C GLN A 119 15.36 0.22 9.41
N ASN A 120 15.39 1.53 9.15
CA ASN A 120 14.27 2.42 9.46
C ASN A 120 13.08 2.15 8.54
N PHE A 121 13.35 1.88 7.26
CA PHE A 121 12.30 1.59 6.29
C PHE A 121 11.59 0.26 6.60
N VAL A 122 12.32 -0.75 7.09
CA VAL A 122 11.73 -1.99 7.63
C VAL A 122 10.73 -1.67 8.76
N LYS A 123 11.11 -0.82 9.72
CA LYS A 123 10.21 -0.42 10.81
C LYS A 123 8.95 0.30 10.32
N GLU A 124 9.07 1.13 9.28
CA GLU A 124 7.91 1.78 8.65
C GLU A 124 6.99 0.77 7.97
N MET A 125 7.56 -0.23 7.27
CA MET A 125 6.79 -1.31 6.66
C MET A 125 6.04 -2.12 7.71
N ASP A 126 6.68 -2.46 8.82
CA ASP A 126 6.09 -3.26 9.91
C ASP A 126 4.93 -2.55 10.62
N GLN A 127 4.89 -1.20 10.57
CA GLN A 127 3.73 -0.44 11.04
C GLN A 127 2.52 -0.58 10.10
N LEU A 128 2.75 -0.89 8.83
CA LEU A 128 1.70 -1.08 7.83
C LEU A 128 1.24 -2.52 7.73
N HIS A 129 2.19 -3.45 7.72
CA HIS A 129 1.96 -4.88 7.51
C HIS A 129 2.90 -5.71 8.40
N PRO A 130 2.39 -6.77 9.05
CA PRO A 130 3.25 -7.69 9.78
C PRO A 130 4.18 -8.44 8.78
N PRO A 131 5.47 -8.65 9.14
CA PRO A 131 6.40 -9.38 8.28
C PRO A 131 5.96 -10.83 8.08
N ILE A 132 6.39 -11.43 6.96
CA ILE A 132 6.10 -12.81 6.61
C ILE A 132 7.37 -13.63 6.77
N ASN A 133 7.31 -14.70 7.57
CA ASN A 133 8.44 -15.55 7.82
C ASN A 133 8.68 -16.51 6.65
N VAL A 134 9.95 -16.66 6.28
CA VAL A 134 10.45 -17.74 5.44
C VAL A 134 10.98 -18.82 6.37
N THR A 135 10.45 -20.02 6.29
CA THR A 135 10.78 -21.10 7.23
C THR A 135 11.41 -22.29 6.53
N TYR A 136 12.26 -23.03 7.28
CA TYR A 136 12.74 -24.34 6.91
C TYR A 136 11.98 -25.39 7.72
N ALA A 137 11.45 -26.41 7.04
CA ALA A 137 10.63 -27.47 7.66
C ALA A 137 9.52 -26.94 8.60
N ASP A 138 8.90 -25.81 8.23
CA ASP A 138 7.80 -25.13 8.94
C ASP A 138 8.11 -24.68 10.38
N THR A 139 9.33 -24.86 10.87
CA THR A 139 9.69 -24.59 12.27
C THR A 139 10.84 -23.60 12.44
N ILE A 140 11.82 -23.61 11.56
CA ILE A 140 13.03 -22.78 11.68
C ILE A 140 12.87 -21.55 10.80
N ILE A 141 12.84 -20.35 11.39
CA ILE A 141 12.81 -19.09 10.63
C ILE A 141 14.20 -18.86 10.04
N LEU A 142 14.27 -18.78 8.71
CA LEU A 142 15.50 -18.49 7.96
C LEU A 142 15.66 -16.99 7.76
N SER A 143 14.57 -16.33 7.32
CA SER A 143 14.53 -14.91 7.02
C SER A 143 13.11 -14.38 7.19
N ARG A 144 12.96 -13.05 7.13
CA ARG A 144 11.67 -12.39 7.16
C ARG A 144 11.53 -11.46 5.96
N ILE A 145 10.33 -11.39 5.42
CA ILE A 145 10.00 -10.51 4.30
C ILE A 145 9.13 -9.38 4.83
N HIS A 146 9.66 -8.17 4.76
CA HIS A 146 8.96 -6.92 5.06
C HIS A 146 8.49 -6.30 3.75
N TYR A 147 7.29 -5.75 3.73
CA TYR A 147 6.73 -5.14 2.52
C TYR A 147 5.87 -3.93 2.85
N GLY A 148 5.84 -2.98 1.94
CA GLY A 148 5.05 -1.76 2.06
C GLY A 148 3.97 -1.70 0.99
N ASP A 149 3.06 -0.72 1.13
CA ASP A 149 2.01 -0.47 0.14
C ASP A 149 2.59 -0.07 -1.24
N SER A 150 2.00 -0.59 -2.31
CA SER A 150 2.27 -0.14 -3.68
C SER A 150 1.92 1.34 -3.89
N ALA A 151 2.44 1.91 -4.98
CA ALA A 151 2.09 3.28 -5.38
C ALA A 151 0.58 3.44 -5.58
N LEU A 152 -0.09 2.42 -6.11
CA LEU A 152 -1.54 2.41 -6.31
C LEU A 152 -2.30 2.50 -4.99
N ILE A 153 -1.93 1.71 -3.99
CA ILE A 153 -2.57 1.75 -2.66
C ILE A 153 -2.35 3.12 -2.01
N LYS A 154 -1.12 3.66 -2.07
CA LYS A 154 -0.81 5.00 -1.55
C LYS A 154 -1.68 6.08 -2.19
N GLN A 155 -1.85 6.03 -3.51
CA GLN A 155 -2.74 6.94 -4.25
C GLN A 155 -4.19 6.78 -3.79
N LEU A 156 -4.71 5.55 -3.72
CA LEU A 156 -6.09 5.30 -3.29
C LEU A 156 -6.35 5.76 -1.86
N LYS A 157 -5.39 5.64 -0.96
CA LYS A 157 -5.47 6.19 0.40
C LYS A 157 -5.53 7.71 0.42
N PHE A 158 -4.95 8.39 -0.57
CA PHE A 158 -4.95 9.85 -0.68
C PHE A 158 -6.25 10.42 -1.30
N TYR A 159 -6.92 9.70 -2.20
CA TYR A 159 -8.15 10.16 -2.87
C TYR A 159 -9.25 10.68 -1.93
N PRO A 160 -9.56 10.04 -0.79
CA PRO A 160 -10.57 10.55 0.13
C PRO A 160 -10.28 11.97 0.64
N TYR A 161 -9.03 12.30 0.92
CA TYR A 161 -8.65 13.64 1.37
C TYR A 161 -8.88 14.68 0.28
N LEU A 162 -8.50 14.36 -0.96
CA LEU A 162 -8.73 15.22 -2.11
C LEU A 162 -10.25 15.46 -2.33
N GLN A 163 -11.05 14.42 -2.19
CA GLN A 163 -12.50 14.49 -2.34
C GLN A 163 -13.14 15.39 -1.26
N ILE A 164 -12.70 15.31 -0.01
CA ILE A 164 -13.18 16.17 1.08
C ILE A 164 -12.83 17.63 0.80
N ILE A 165 -11.63 17.93 0.31
CA ILE A 165 -11.20 19.29 -0.05
C ILE A 165 -12.10 19.83 -1.17
N ILE A 166 -12.34 19.07 -2.22
CA ILE A 166 -13.20 19.45 -3.34
C ILE A 166 -14.63 19.71 -2.85
N ALA A 167 -15.19 18.83 -2.03
CA ALA A 167 -16.52 18.97 -1.47
C ALA A 167 -16.64 20.26 -0.61
N ALA A 168 -15.64 20.55 0.23
CA ALA A 168 -15.59 21.77 1.03
C ALA A 168 -15.56 23.03 0.15
N LEU A 169 -14.76 23.03 -0.92
CA LEU A 169 -14.73 24.13 -1.87
C LEU A 169 -16.09 24.37 -2.54
N PHE A 170 -16.79 23.32 -2.96
CA PHE A 170 -18.14 23.44 -3.53
C PHE A 170 -19.14 24.02 -2.53
N ILE A 171 -19.06 23.64 -1.26
CA ILE A 171 -19.93 24.18 -0.21
C ILE A 171 -19.66 25.68 -0.02
N ILE A 172 -18.38 26.09 0.03
CA ILE A 172 -17.98 27.51 0.19
C ILE A 172 -18.47 28.34 -1.00
N ILE A 173 -18.23 27.87 -2.24
CA ILE A 173 -18.67 28.57 -3.44
C ILE A 173 -20.20 28.67 -3.47
N GLY A 174 -20.90 27.61 -3.13
CA GLY A 174 -22.35 27.62 -3.02
C GLY A 174 -22.86 28.62 -1.99
N TYR A 175 -22.23 28.65 -0.81
CA TYR A 175 -22.59 29.60 0.24
C TYR A 175 -22.40 31.07 -0.19
N ILE A 176 -21.24 31.41 -0.79
CA ILE A 176 -20.97 32.76 -1.29
C ILE A 176 -21.93 33.15 -2.40
N GLY A 177 -22.13 32.27 -3.38
CA GLY A 177 -23.04 32.54 -4.51
C GLY A 177 -24.48 32.75 -4.06
N PHE A 178 -24.95 32.06 -3.02
CA PHE A 178 -26.31 32.23 -2.50
C PHE A 178 -26.45 33.38 -1.48
N SER A 179 -25.33 33.83 -0.88
CA SER A 179 -25.34 34.98 0.04
C SER A 179 -25.45 36.33 -0.69
N GLN A 180 -25.17 36.37 -1.98
CA GLN A 180 -25.25 37.60 -2.81
C GLN A 180 -26.60 37.79 -3.55
N ILE A 181 -27.52 36.83 -3.44
CA ILE A 181 -28.87 36.86 -3.98
C ILE A 181 -29.88 37.11 -2.86
#